data_1975fbf973bca16c7ea2114d1226dc07
#
_entry.id   1975fbf973bca16c7ea2114d1226dc07
#
_cell.length_a   1.000
_cell.length_b   1.000
_cell.length_c   1.000
_cell.angle_alpha   90.00
_cell.angle_beta   90.00
_cell.angle_gamma   90.00
#
_symmetry.space_group_name_H-M   'P 1'
#
loop_
_entity.id
_entity.type
_entity.pdbx_description
1 polymer ?
#
loop_
_entity_poly.entity_id
_entity_poly.type
_entity_poly.pdbx_seq_one_letter_code
_entity_poly.pdbx_strand_id
1 'polypeptide(L)'
;SCAPINNWRGDQWTEKFFAELEKQHIRLDFYSWHRYACNVSDIFTSVQEVRDYMDTHGQPQAESILNEWNYVKGWTDAWVYSLEQEAGMKGAAYALCAMLGCQKLPLDMLMYYDMRVGCGMNGLWHPVTFDIQKPWYSYFMFEKLASLGTEVESGSDDAMVQVLGATDQKGRKAVVIGSF
;
A
#
# COMPACT_ATOMS: atom_id res chain seq x y z
N SER A 1 8.07 -8.42 13.29
CA SER A 1 6.79 -8.93 13.77
C SER A 1 5.67 -8.29 12.98
N CYS A 2 4.87 -9.09 12.30
CA CYS A 2 3.72 -8.59 11.55
C CYS A 2 2.51 -8.56 12.48
N ALA A 3 1.92 -7.40 12.70
CA ALA A 3 0.61 -7.32 13.29
C ALA A 3 -0.42 -7.40 12.16
N PRO A 4 -1.35 -8.37 12.15
CA PRO A 4 -2.43 -8.41 11.18
C PRO A 4 -3.39 -7.26 11.47
N ILE A 5 -3.25 -6.18 10.70
CA ILE A 5 -4.01 -4.96 10.99
C ILE A 5 -5.22 -4.81 10.09
N ASN A 6 -6.16 -5.71 10.17
CA ASN A 6 -7.55 -5.31 10.00
C ASN A 6 -8.13 -4.74 11.32
N ASN A 7 -7.39 -4.81 12.42
CA ASN A 7 -7.81 -4.41 13.77
C ASN A 7 -6.65 -3.93 14.65
N TRP A 8 -5.66 -3.23 14.12
CA TRP A 8 -4.58 -2.71 14.97
C TRP A 8 -5.10 -1.86 16.16
N ARG A 9 -6.26 -1.21 16.02
CA ARG A 9 -6.97 -0.47 17.07
C ARG A 9 -7.78 -1.33 18.02
N GLY A 10 -8.11 -2.57 17.68
CA GLY A 10 -8.93 -3.47 18.50
C GLY A 10 -8.15 -4.65 19.05
N ASP A 11 -6.90 -4.77 18.67
CA ASP A 11 -6.02 -5.84 19.09
C ASP A 11 -5.13 -5.36 20.26
N GLN A 12 -5.49 -5.78 21.46
CA GLN A 12 -4.66 -5.58 22.66
C GLN A 12 -3.19 -5.99 22.47
N TRP A 13 -2.88 -6.72 21.38
CA TRP A 13 -1.51 -7.13 21.07
C TRP A 13 -0.62 -5.93 20.72
N THR A 14 -1.06 -5.04 19.84
CA THR A 14 -0.29 -3.84 19.46
C THR A 14 -0.04 -2.96 20.69
N GLU A 15 -1.06 -2.70 21.48
CA GLU A 15 -0.94 -1.92 22.71
C GLU A 15 0.06 -2.56 23.70
N LYS A 16 -0.05 -3.87 23.95
CA LYS A 16 0.85 -4.60 24.85
C LYS A 16 2.27 -4.65 24.30
N PHE A 17 2.43 -4.80 22.99
CA PHE A 17 3.75 -4.81 22.36
C PHE A 17 4.47 -3.48 22.54
N PHE A 18 3.83 -2.36 22.22
CA PHE A 18 4.44 -1.05 22.39
C PHE A 18 4.66 -0.68 23.86
N ALA A 19 3.75 -1.04 24.74
CA ALA A 19 3.94 -0.87 26.18
C ALA A 19 5.15 -1.64 26.72
N GLU A 20 5.41 -2.86 26.22
CA GLU A 20 6.58 -3.62 26.61
C GLU A 20 7.88 -3.05 26.01
N LEU A 21 7.85 -2.52 24.79
CA LEU A 21 9.01 -1.80 24.21
C LEU A 21 9.38 -0.59 25.05
N GLU A 22 8.39 0.20 25.46
CA GLU A 22 8.61 1.37 26.32
C GLU A 22 9.18 0.98 27.68
N LYS A 23 8.61 0.00 28.34
CA LYS A 23 9.04 -0.54 29.64
C LYS A 23 10.48 -1.07 29.60
N GLN A 24 10.85 -1.73 28.51
CA GLN A 24 12.18 -2.34 28.32
C GLN A 24 13.19 -1.35 27.69
N HIS A 25 12.76 -0.12 27.33
CA HIS A 25 13.58 0.86 26.62
C HIS A 25 14.14 0.32 25.29
N ILE A 26 13.35 -0.50 24.58
CA ILE A 26 13.73 -1.08 23.29
C ILE A 26 13.34 -0.14 22.16
N ARG A 27 14.32 0.20 21.30
CA ARG A 27 14.10 0.91 20.05
C ARG A 27 13.84 -0.10 18.92
N LEU A 28 12.83 0.18 18.09
CA LEU A 28 12.63 -0.53 16.82
C LEU A 28 13.44 0.13 15.70
N ASP A 29 13.93 -0.69 14.77
CA ASP A 29 14.42 -0.21 13.48
C ASP A 29 13.26 -0.03 12.50
N PHE A 30 12.28 -0.90 12.55
CA PHE A 30 11.05 -0.79 11.76
C PHE A 30 9.86 -1.45 12.48
N TYR A 31 8.66 -1.03 12.08
CA TYR A 31 7.39 -1.67 12.42
C TYR A 31 6.66 -2.08 11.14
N SER A 32 6.42 -3.37 10.95
CA SER A 32 5.71 -3.89 9.78
C SER A 32 4.25 -4.22 10.11
N TRP A 33 3.36 -3.90 9.19
CA TRP A 33 1.92 -4.03 9.37
C TRP A 33 1.19 -4.34 8.06
N HIS A 34 -0.08 -4.74 8.13
CA HIS A 34 -0.90 -5.13 6.99
C HIS A 34 -2.14 -4.26 6.87
N ARG A 35 -2.62 -4.06 5.64
CA ARG A 35 -3.90 -3.42 5.39
C ARG A 35 -4.58 -3.98 4.16
N TYR A 36 -5.72 -4.61 4.34
CA TYR A 36 -6.64 -4.99 3.28
C TYR A 36 -7.89 -4.13 3.36
N ALA A 37 -8.29 -3.51 2.26
CA ALA A 37 -9.42 -2.58 2.23
C ALA A 37 -10.07 -2.52 0.85
N CYS A 38 -11.31 -2.05 0.78
CA CYS A 38 -11.99 -1.84 -0.50
C CYS A 38 -12.02 -0.38 -0.96
N ASN A 39 -11.48 0.54 -0.16
CA ASN A 39 -11.26 1.94 -0.51
C ASN A 39 -9.78 2.30 -0.35
N VAL A 40 -9.23 3.04 -1.27
CA VAL A 40 -7.83 3.47 -1.22
C VAL A 40 -7.58 4.42 -0.05
N SER A 41 -8.57 5.28 0.27
CA SER A 41 -8.52 6.20 1.41
C SER A 41 -8.29 5.50 2.75
N ASP A 42 -8.76 4.26 2.90
CA ASP A 42 -8.56 3.47 4.13
C ASP A 42 -7.08 3.11 4.32
N ILE A 43 -6.33 2.90 3.21
CA ILE A 43 -4.87 2.71 3.26
C ILE A 43 -4.20 4.00 3.72
N PHE A 44 -4.54 5.13 3.11
CA PHE A 44 -3.94 6.43 3.43
C PHE A 44 -4.17 6.82 4.90
N THR A 45 -5.40 6.65 5.37
CA THR A 45 -5.74 6.87 6.79
C THR A 45 -4.92 5.97 7.70
N SER A 46 -4.81 4.67 7.36
CA SER A 46 -4.04 3.72 8.18
C SER A 46 -2.54 4.04 8.21
N VAL A 47 -1.96 4.50 7.10
CA VAL A 47 -0.55 4.94 7.07
C VAL A 47 -0.30 6.06 8.07
N GLN A 48 -1.14 7.09 8.06
CA GLN A 48 -1.01 8.21 9.00
C GLN A 48 -1.22 7.77 10.44
N GLU A 49 -2.27 7.00 10.69
CA GLU A 49 -2.59 6.51 12.03
C GLU A 49 -1.49 5.64 12.64
N VAL A 50 -0.88 4.75 11.83
CA VAL A 50 0.23 3.91 12.29
C VAL A 50 1.45 4.78 12.59
N ARG A 51 1.77 5.76 11.76
CA ARG A 51 2.88 6.68 12.01
C ARG A 51 2.67 7.47 13.31
N ASP A 52 1.50 8.08 13.48
CA ASP A 52 1.15 8.83 14.69
C ASP A 52 1.22 7.96 15.95
N TYR A 53 0.79 6.69 15.83
CA TYR A 53 0.86 5.72 16.91
C TYR A 53 2.31 5.40 17.29
N MET A 54 3.16 5.12 16.31
CA MET A 54 4.60 4.87 16.53
C MET A 54 5.29 6.07 17.19
N ASP A 55 5.01 7.27 16.71
CA ASP A 55 5.60 8.51 17.23
C ASP A 55 5.21 8.75 18.70
N THR A 56 3.92 8.59 19.02
CA THR A 56 3.40 8.80 20.37
C THR A 56 3.82 7.72 21.37
N HIS A 57 4.28 6.54 20.88
CA HIS A 57 4.77 5.44 21.72
C HIS A 57 6.31 5.29 21.67
N GLY A 58 7.02 6.38 21.46
CA GLY A 58 8.47 6.44 21.61
C GLY A 58 9.28 5.80 20.47
N GLN A 59 8.66 5.58 19.28
CA GLN A 59 9.33 4.99 18.11
C GLN A 59 9.35 5.94 16.87
N PRO A 60 9.68 7.26 17.02
CA PRO A 60 9.60 8.19 15.90
C PRO A 60 10.66 7.94 14.81
N GLN A 61 11.72 7.18 15.12
CA GLN A 61 12.81 6.84 14.20
C GLN A 61 12.60 5.50 13.48
N ALA A 62 11.58 4.72 13.86
CA ALA A 62 11.35 3.43 13.27
C ALA A 62 10.68 3.59 11.89
N GLU A 63 11.12 2.81 10.90
CA GLU A 63 10.48 2.76 9.60
C GLU A 63 9.07 2.15 9.70
N SER A 64 8.12 2.72 8.98
CA SER A 64 6.76 2.19 8.82
C SER A 64 6.68 1.37 7.54
N ILE A 65 6.46 0.06 7.66
CA ILE A 65 6.46 -0.86 6.52
C ILE A 65 5.09 -1.51 6.38
N LEU A 66 4.31 -1.12 5.36
CA LEU A 66 3.09 -1.81 4.97
C LEU A 66 3.47 -3.00 4.08
N ASN A 67 3.73 -4.16 4.73
CA ASN A 67 4.32 -5.32 4.06
C ASN A 67 3.30 -6.32 3.50
N GLU A 68 2.00 -6.08 3.71
CA GLU A 68 0.92 -6.77 3.00
C GLU A 68 -0.26 -5.82 2.80
N TRP A 69 -0.71 -5.67 1.57
CA TRP A 69 -1.93 -4.95 1.23
C TRP A 69 -2.51 -5.43 -0.09
N ASN A 70 -3.80 -5.37 -0.22
CA ASN A 70 -4.53 -5.59 -1.46
C ASN A 70 -5.98 -5.10 -1.34
N TYR A 71 -6.71 -5.13 -2.47
CA TYR A 71 -8.14 -4.88 -2.48
C TYR A 71 -8.88 -6.07 -1.85
N VAL A 72 -9.60 -5.83 -0.76
CA VAL A 72 -10.50 -6.83 -0.16
C VAL A 72 -11.76 -6.13 0.33
N LYS A 73 -12.92 -6.52 -0.22
CA LYS A 73 -14.22 -6.05 0.26
C LYS A 73 -14.69 -6.85 1.48
N GLY A 74 -14.30 -8.10 1.59
CA GLY A 74 -14.65 -8.97 2.72
C GLY A 74 -14.02 -10.35 2.58
N TRP A 75 -13.81 -11.00 3.72
CA TRP A 75 -13.10 -12.28 3.83
C TRP A 75 -14.02 -13.51 3.79
N THR A 76 -15.34 -13.31 3.81
CA THR A 76 -16.35 -14.36 3.79
C THR A 76 -17.25 -14.22 2.57
N ASP A 77 -18.41 -13.61 2.70
CA ASP A 77 -19.44 -13.52 1.65
C ASP A 77 -19.00 -12.72 0.42
N ALA A 78 -18.04 -11.78 0.58
CA ALA A 78 -17.50 -10.98 -0.50
C ALA A 78 -16.10 -11.44 -0.94
N TRP A 79 -15.64 -12.62 -0.52
CA TRP A 79 -14.29 -13.10 -0.84
C TRP A 79 -14.09 -13.35 -2.33
N VAL A 80 -14.98 -14.13 -2.96
CA VAL A 80 -14.90 -14.41 -4.41
C VAL A 80 -14.98 -13.13 -5.21
N TYR A 81 -15.91 -12.23 -4.85
CA TYR A 81 -15.99 -10.90 -5.46
C TYR A 81 -14.67 -10.13 -5.32
N SER A 82 -14.01 -10.19 -4.16
CA SER A 82 -12.73 -9.51 -3.96
C SER A 82 -11.67 -10.02 -4.93
N LEU A 83 -11.52 -11.35 -5.09
CA LEU A 83 -10.58 -11.96 -6.03
C LEU A 83 -10.86 -11.58 -7.49
N GLU A 84 -12.14 -11.55 -7.89
CA GLU A 84 -12.53 -11.10 -9.23
C GLU A 84 -12.17 -9.64 -9.49
N GLN A 85 -12.38 -8.77 -8.48
CA GLN A 85 -12.04 -7.36 -8.60
C GLN A 85 -10.53 -7.12 -8.59
N GLU A 86 -9.77 -7.88 -7.79
CA GLU A 86 -8.31 -7.83 -7.79
C GLU A 86 -7.72 -8.04 -9.19
N ALA A 87 -8.27 -8.99 -9.94
CA ALA A 87 -7.80 -9.35 -11.28
C ALA A 87 -8.22 -8.34 -12.38
N GLY A 88 -9.21 -7.51 -12.09
CA GLY A 88 -9.89 -6.62 -13.04
C GLY A 88 -9.36 -5.19 -13.06
N MET A 89 -10.10 -4.33 -13.75
CA MET A 89 -9.80 -2.89 -13.84
C MET A 89 -9.89 -2.20 -12.48
N LYS A 90 -10.80 -2.67 -11.61
CA LYS A 90 -10.95 -2.12 -10.27
C LYS A 90 -9.69 -2.35 -9.42
N GLY A 91 -9.14 -3.57 -9.42
CA GLY A 91 -7.88 -3.88 -8.76
C GLY A 91 -6.71 -3.10 -9.34
N ALA A 92 -6.69 -2.89 -10.67
CA ALA A 92 -5.68 -2.06 -11.32
C ALA A 92 -5.74 -0.61 -10.86
N ALA A 93 -6.93 0.00 -10.85
CA ALA A 93 -7.12 1.37 -10.36
C ALA A 93 -6.77 1.49 -8.87
N TYR A 94 -7.21 0.53 -8.04
CA TYR A 94 -6.89 0.46 -6.63
C TYR A 94 -5.38 0.41 -6.38
N ALA A 95 -4.68 -0.52 -7.04
CA ALA A 95 -3.24 -0.68 -6.88
C ALA A 95 -2.48 0.57 -7.33
N LEU A 96 -2.87 1.15 -8.47
CA LEU A 96 -2.25 2.38 -8.97
C LEU A 96 -2.45 3.54 -8.00
N CYS A 97 -3.68 3.81 -7.58
CA CYS A 97 -3.98 4.90 -6.66
C CYS A 97 -3.28 4.73 -5.30
N ALA A 98 -3.22 3.49 -4.77
CA ALA A 98 -2.48 3.21 -3.54
C ALA A 98 -0.98 3.53 -3.68
N MET A 99 -0.34 3.09 -4.78
CA MET A 99 1.08 3.37 -5.03
C MET A 99 1.35 4.87 -5.20
N LEU A 100 0.53 5.59 -5.98
CA LEU A 100 0.70 7.02 -6.22
C LEU A 100 0.49 7.84 -4.93
N GLY A 101 -0.58 7.55 -4.18
CA GLY A 101 -0.92 8.29 -2.98
C GLY A 101 0.05 8.05 -1.83
N CYS A 102 0.52 6.82 -1.64
CA CYS A 102 1.47 6.47 -0.59
C CYS A 102 2.84 7.16 -0.75
N GLN A 103 3.22 7.61 -1.96
CA GLN A 103 4.45 8.41 -2.14
C GLN A 103 4.46 9.71 -1.34
N LYS A 104 3.29 10.22 -0.97
CA LYS A 104 3.12 11.50 -0.26
C LYS A 104 2.84 11.33 1.24
N LEU A 105 2.92 10.11 1.73
CA LEU A 105 2.58 9.75 3.10
C LEU A 105 3.81 9.27 3.86
N PRO A 106 3.80 9.30 5.21
CA PRO A 106 4.91 8.87 6.04
C PRO A 106 5.00 7.34 6.11
N LEU A 107 5.30 6.73 4.96
CA LEU A 107 5.46 5.30 4.77
C LEU A 107 6.81 5.03 4.10
N ASP A 108 7.64 4.21 4.70
CA ASP A 108 8.98 3.90 4.18
C ASP A 108 8.96 2.78 3.14
N MET A 109 8.03 1.82 3.27
CA MET A 109 7.94 0.71 2.34
C MET A 109 6.50 0.23 2.15
N LEU A 110 6.15 -0.04 0.89
CA LEU A 110 4.84 -0.53 0.45
C LEU A 110 5.01 -1.83 -0.33
N MET A 111 4.61 -2.98 0.24
CA MET A 111 4.81 -4.30 -0.35
C MET A 111 3.45 -4.97 -0.63
N TYR A 112 3.18 -5.18 -1.91
CA TYR A 112 1.91 -5.79 -2.35
C TYR A 112 1.84 -7.29 -2.02
N TYR A 113 0.72 -7.73 -1.52
CA TYR A 113 0.46 -9.15 -1.30
C TYR A 113 -0.55 -9.70 -2.33
N ASP A 114 -0.12 -10.60 -3.26
CA ASP A 114 1.30 -10.85 -3.47
C ASP A 114 1.58 -10.96 -4.98
N MET A 115 2.86 -10.92 -5.34
CA MET A 115 3.28 -10.97 -6.75
C MET A 115 3.64 -12.39 -7.23
N ARG A 116 3.38 -13.44 -6.45
CA ARG A 116 3.73 -14.81 -6.84
C ARG A 116 2.83 -15.31 -7.96
N VAL A 117 3.46 -15.83 -9.01
CA VAL A 117 2.74 -16.52 -10.07
C VAL A 117 2.05 -17.75 -9.50
N GLY A 118 0.78 -17.99 -9.86
CA GLY A 118 -0.01 -19.12 -9.38
C GLY A 118 -0.68 -18.91 -8.01
N CYS A 119 -0.52 -17.74 -7.38
CA CYS A 119 -1.28 -17.38 -6.20
C CYS A 119 -2.66 -16.83 -6.58
N GLY A 120 -3.72 -17.33 -5.94
CA GLY A 120 -5.10 -16.90 -6.23
C GLY A 120 -5.42 -15.48 -5.72
N MET A 121 -4.69 -14.98 -4.71
CA MET A 121 -4.87 -13.66 -4.13
C MET A 121 -3.73 -12.74 -4.55
N ASN A 122 -3.65 -12.39 -5.84
CA ASN A 122 -2.62 -11.45 -6.28
C ASN A 122 -3.11 -10.44 -7.33
N GLY A 123 -4.05 -10.83 -8.18
CA GLY A 123 -4.57 -9.98 -9.24
C GLY A 123 -3.61 -9.68 -10.41
N LEU A 124 -2.30 -9.97 -10.27
CA LEU A 124 -1.32 -9.66 -11.31
C LEU A 124 -1.23 -10.73 -12.39
N TRP A 125 -1.38 -11.99 -11.99
CA TRP A 125 -1.24 -13.16 -12.85
C TRP A 125 -2.47 -14.04 -12.73
N HIS A 126 -2.94 -14.58 -13.86
CA HIS A 126 -4.00 -15.60 -13.81
C HIS A 126 -3.45 -16.86 -13.11
N PRO A 127 -4.13 -17.39 -12.08
CA PRO A 127 -3.57 -18.44 -11.21
C PRO A 127 -3.30 -19.77 -11.91
N VAL A 128 -3.94 -20.00 -13.07
CA VAL A 128 -3.83 -21.28 -13.82
C VAL A 128 -3.02 -21.10 -15.12
N THR A 129 -3.30 -20.06 -15.91
CA THR A 129 -2.65 -19.85 -17.23
C THR A 129 -1.38 -19.01 -17.11
N PHE A 130 -1.20 -18.31 -15.97
CA PHE A 130 -0.08 -17.40 -15.68
C PHE A 130 -0.05 -16.16 -16.60
N ASP A 131 -1.14 -15.90 -17.30
CA ASP A 131 -1.28 -14.71 -18.13
C ASP A 131 -1.32 -13.44 -17.26
N ILE A 132 -0.81 -12.34 -17.80
CA ILE A 132 -0.84 -11.02 -17.18
C ILE A 132 -2.27 -10.54 -17.03
N GLN A 133 -2.62 -10.05 -15.84
CA GLN A 133 -3.91 -9.42 -15.54
C GLN A 133 -3.79 -7.90 -15.44
N LYS A 134 -4.92 -7.20 -15.26
CA LYS A 134 -4.99 -5.74 -15.35
C LYS A 134 -4.09 -5.01 -14.33
N PRO A 135 -4.00 -5.40 -13.06
CA PRO A 135 -3.14 -4.70 -12.10
C PRO A 135 -1.64 -4.75 -12.41
N TRP A 136 -1.18 -5.72 -13.17
CA TRP A 136 0.21 -5.76 -13.62
C TRP A 136 0.61 -4.46 -14.37
N TYR A 137 -0.30 -3.91 -15.17
CA TYR A 137 -0.04 -2.67 -15.92
C TYR A 137 0.09 -1.45 -14.99
N SER A 138 -0.52 -1.47 -13.81
CA SER A 138 -0.33 -0.42 -12.80
C SER A 138 1.11 -0.37 -12.29
N TYR A 139 1.70 -1.54 -12.03
CA TYR A 139 3.13 -1.66 -11.68
C TYR A 139 4.04 -1.27 -12.83
N PHE A 140 3.71 -1.70 -14.04
CA PHE A 140 4.47 -1.31 -15.22
C PHE A 140 4.49 0.21 -15.44
N MET A 141 3.35 0.88 -15.31
CA MET A 141 3.27 2.33 -15.42
C MET A 141 4.04 3.04 -14.30
N PHE A 142 3.91 2.55 -13.08
CA PHE A 142 4.64 3.09 -11.93
C PHE A 142 6.15 2.92 -12.10
N GLU A 143 6.63 1.76 -12.56
CA GLU A 143 8.05 1.52 -12.86
C GLU A 143 8.58 2.49 -13.92
N LYS A 144 7.82 2.71 -15.00
CA LYS A 144 8.21 3.68 -16.05
C LYS A 144 8.32 5.10 -15.50
N LEU A 145 7.43 5.48 -14.60
CA LEU A 145 7.50 6.77 -13.93
C LEU A 145 8.72 6.85 -13.01
N ALA A 146 8.90 5.86 -12.13
CA ALA A 146 10.01 5.78 -11.18
C ALA A 146 11.38 5.77 -11.86
N SER A 147 11.49 5.16 -13.04
CA SER A 147 12.72 5.09 -13.83
C SER A 147 13.21 6.46 -14.33
N LEU A 148 12.41 7.51 -14.26
CA LEU A 148 12.84 8.89 -14.53
C LEU A 148 13.69 9.48 -13.40
N GLY A 149 13.51 8.99 -12.17
CA GLY A 149 14.41 9.23 -11.03
C GLY A 149 14.16 10.49 -10.22
N THR A 150 13.41 11.46 -10.71
CA THR A 150 13.10 12.68 -9.96
C THR A 150 11.60 12.95 -9.97
N GLU A 151 10.97 12.86 -8.80
CA GLU A 151 9.58 13.28 -8.64
C GLU A 151 9.46 14.80 -8.82
N VAL A 152 8.36 15.23 -9.45
CA VAL A 152 7.99 16.64 -9.54
C VAL A 152 6.68 16.86 -8.80
N GLU A 153 6.53 18.05 -8.22
CA GLU A 153 5.31 18.44 -7.52
C GLU A 153 4.09 18.23 -8.43
N SER A 154 3.15 17.45 -7.93
CA SER A 154 1.95 17.06 -8.66
C SER A 154 0.82 16.76 -7.68
N GLY A 155 -0.42 16.96 -8.10
CA GLY A 155 -1.58 16.74 -7.25
C GLY A 155 -2.89 16.89 -8.00
N SER A 156 -3.98 16.64 -7.29
CA SER A 156 -5.35 16.86 -7.71
C SER A 156 -6.13 17.48 -6.55
N ASP A 157 -7.11 18.29 -6.86
CA ASP A 157 -8.11 18.79 -5.92
C ASP A 157 -9.28 17.80 -5.71
N ASP A 158 -9.35 16.75 -6.53
CA ASP A 158 -10.26 15.62 -6.36
C ASP A 158 -9.60 14.51 -5.54
N ALA A 159 -10.17 14.20 -4.37
CA ALA A 159 -9.68 13.15 -3.48
C ALA A 159 -9.71 11.72 -4.09
N MET A 160 -10.54 11.49 -5.09
CA MET A 160 -10.62 10.22 -5.84
C MET A 160 -9.51 10.08 -6.89
N VAL A 161 -8.77 11.17 -7.17
CA VAL A 161 -7.74 11.21 -8.21
C VAL A 161 -6.36 11.34 -7.60
N GLN A 162 -5.49 10.38 -7.88
CA GLN A 162 -4.09 10.40 -7.49
C GLN A 162 -3.22 10.73 -8.71
N VAL A 163 -2.28 11.66 -8.53
CA VAL A 163 -1.40 12.13 -9.60
C VAL A 163 0.03 12.09 -9.11
N LEU A 164 0.93 11.56 -9.93
CA LEU A 164 2.36 11.60 -9.70
C LEU A 164 3.09 11.94 -11.01
N GLY A 165 3.94 12.95 -10.96
CA GLY A 165 4.78 13.36 -12.08
C GLY A 165 6.24 13.08 -11.80
N ALA A 166 7.02 12.79 -12.84
CA ALA A 166 8.46 12.62 -12.74
C ALA A 166 9.21 13.16 -13.97
N THR A 167 10.48 13.46 -13.78
CA THR A 167 11.40 13.91 -14.82
C THR A 167 12.76 13.25 -14.67
N ASP A 168 13.52 13.20 -15.76
CA ASP A 168 14.91 12.77 -15.73
C ASP A 168 15.89 13.93 -16.04
N GLN A 169 17.18 13.65 -15.90
CA GLN A 169 18.25 14.62 -16.19
C GLN A 169 18.34 15.03 -17.68
N LYS A 170 17.69 14.28 -18.57
CA LYS A 170 17.64 14.54 -20.02
C LYS A 170 16.42 15.36 -20.42
N GLY A 171 15.57 15.76 -19.46
CA GLY A 171 14.36 16.54 -19.67
C GLY A 171 13.13 15.73 -20.13
N ARG A 172 13.20 14.37 -20.11
CA ARG A 172 12.00 13.54 -20.33
C ARG A 172 11.07 13.72 -19.12
N LYS A 173 9.79 13.78 -19.38
CA LYS A 173 8.75 13.99 -18.37
C LYS A 173 7.63 12.97 -18.57
N ALA A 174 7.06 12.51 -17.48
CA ALA A 174 5.85 11.70 -17.49
C ALA A 174 4.96 12.04 -16.30
N VAL A 175 3.68 11.79 -16.47
CA VAL A 175 2.66 11.90 -15.41
C VAL A 175 1.83 10.62 -15.46
N VAL A 176 1.56 10.05 -14.30
CA VAL A 176 0.61 8.96 -14.13
C VAL A 176 -0.56 9.45 -13.31
N ILE A 177 -1.76 9.15 -13.76
CA ILE A 177 -3.02 9.56 -13.14
C ILE A 177 -3.85 8.30 -12.88
N GLY A 178 -4.29 8.13 -11.65
CA GLY A 178 -5.20 7.08 -11.23
C GLY A 178 -6.48 7.68 -10.63
N SER A 179 -7.61 7.03 -10.85
CA SER A 179 -8.89 7.35 -10.21
C SER A 179 -9.52 6.08 -9.67
N PHE A 180 -9.97 6.14 -8.41
CA PHE A 180 -10.60 5.01 -7.72
C PHE A 180 -11.74 5.49 -6.80
#